data_ec7148a59e7f9c9752574a5bcc03b818
#
_entry.id   ec7148a59e7f9c9752574a5bcc03b818
#
_cell.length_a   1.000
_cell.length_b   1.000
_cell.length_c   1.000
_cell.angle_alpha   90.00
_cell.angle_beta   90.00
_cell.angle_gamma   90.00
#
_symmetry.space_group_name_H-M   'P 1'
#
loop_
_entity.id
_entity.type
_entity.pdbx_description
1 polymer ?
#
loop_
_entity_poly.entity_id
_entity_poly.type
_entity_poly.pdbx_seq_one_letter_code
_entity_poly.pdbx_strand_id
1 'polypeptide(L)'
;MALIPDFDTFAKAYEAGENQVVYTRLAADLDTPVSLMLKLTGAQKDAFMLESVTGGEVRGRYSIIGMKPDLIWRARGEQAEINRAARFDPDGFAPVEGNPLDTLRALLAESRIDLPDDLPQAAAGLFGYLGYDMIRHVEHLPHVNPDPLGLPDAVMIRPSAVAVLDGVKGEVTVVSPAWVSDGQSARAAYAQAAERVMDAVRDLERAMPAETRDLGEAREVAPPVSNFTKDGYMAAVEKAKDYIRAGDIFQVVPAQRWTQDFPQPPFALYRSLRRTNPSPFMFYFNFGGFQVIGASPEILVRVFGNEVTIRPIAGTRPRGATPEEDKALEQDLLADKKELAEHLMLLDLGRNDVGRVAKIGTVRPTEEFIIERYSHVMHIVSNVVGELHEDKDALDAFFAGMPAGTVSGAPKVRAMEIIDELEPEKRGIYGGGVGYFSAGGDMDMCIALRTAIVQDQKLYIQAGGGVVYDSDPEAEYMETVHKSNAIRRAAADAARFTGDGNR
;
A
#
# COMPACT_ATOMS: atom_id res chain seq x y z
N MET A 1 31.64 -0.85 -14.44
CA MET A 1 30.16 -0.76 -14.33
C MET A 1 29.68 0.02 -15.53
N ALA A 2 28.71 -0.51 -16.29
CA ALA A 2 28.14 0.14 -17.47
C ALA A 2 26.81 0.79 -17.10
N LEU A 3 26.57 2.03 -17.54
CA LEU A 3 25.27 2.68 -17.50
C LEU A 3 24.49 2.29 -18.76
N ILE A 4 23.19 2.10 -18.59
CA ILE A 4 22.24 1.73 -19.65
C ILE A 4 21.11 2.76 -19.66
N PRO A 5 20.71 3.29 -20.83
CA PRO A 5 21.40 3.19 -22.11
C PRO A 5 22.75 3.93 -22.15
N ASP A 6 23.49 3.80 -23.24
CA ASP A 6 24.60 4.71 -23.50
C ASP A 6 24.11 6.13 -23.84
N PHE A 7 25.04 7.09 -23.83
CA PHE A 7 24.68 8.48 -24.04
C PHE A 7 24.04 8.75 -25.41
N ASP A 8 24.52 8.12 -26.48
CA ASP A 8 24.01 8.40 -27.84
C ASP A 8 22.57 7.91 -28.00
N THR A 9 22.26 6.72 -27.46
CA THR A 9 20.91 6.17 -27.41
C THR A 9 19.98 7.04 -26.58
N PHE A 10 20.44 7.44 -25.39
CA PHE A 10 19.68 8.34 -24.51
C PHE A 10 19.39 9.70 -25.17
N ALA A 11 20.42 10.33 -25.74
CA ALA A 11 20.29 11.67 -26.32
C ALA A 11 19.27 11.72 -27.45
N LYS A 12 19.26 10.69 -28.31
CA LYS A 12 18.34 10.59 -29.43
C LYS A 12 16.87 10.62 -28.98
N ALA A 13 16.52 9.84 -27.95
CA ALA A 13 15.16 9.80 -27.43
C ALA A 13 14.80 11.08 -26.63
N TYR A 14 15.74 11.57 -25.80
CA TYR A 14 15.54 12.80 -25.02
C TYR A 14 15.32 14.02 -25.92
N GLU A 15 16.08 14.16 -27.00
CA GLU A 15 15.93 15.25 -27.99
C GLU A 15 14.63 15.12 -28.81
N ALA A 16 14.06 13.92 -28.91
CA ALA A 16 12.72 13.69 -29.45
C ALA A 16 11.59 14.04 -28.48
N GLY A 17 11.90 14.48 -27.26
CA GLY A 17 10.93 14.84 -26.23
C GLY A 17 10.44 13.68 -25.36
N GLU A 18 11.16 12.55 -25.36
CA GLU A 18 10.80 11.35 -24.62
C GLU A 18 11.52 11.32 -23.27
N ASN A 19 10.78 11.17 -22.18
CA ASN A 19 11.34 10.90 -20.85
C ASN A 19 12.08 9.57 -20.85
N GLN A 20 13.20 9.46 -20.14
CA GLN A 20 14.10 8.32 -20.18
C GLN A 20 14.44 7.82 -18.77
N VAL A 21 15.05 6.64 -18.70
CA VAL A 21 15.74 6.14 -17.49
C VAL A 21 17.22 5.91 -17.78
N VAL A 22 18.05 6.12 -16.77
CA VAL A 22 19.45 5.65 -16.77
C VAL A 22 19.61 4.69 -15.61
N TYR A 23 20.18 3.50 -15.85
CA TYR A 23 20.28 2.48 -14.83
C TYR A 23 21.55 1.65 -14.92
N THR A 24 21.83 0.89 -13.86
CA THR A 24 22.90 -0.10 -13.80
C THR A 24 22.44 -1.29 -12.96
N ARG A 25 23.11 -2.43 -13.14
CA ARG A 25 22.87 -3.66 -12.36
C ARG A 25 24.12 -4.09 -11.63
N LEU A 26 23.92 -4.57 -10.41
CA LEU A 26 24.96 -5.03 -9.49
C LEU A 26 24.55 -6.37 -8.89
N ALA A 27 25.51 -7.23 -8.58
CA ALA A 27 25.26 -8.38 -7.73
C ALA A 27 24.87 -7.94 -6.33
N ALA A 28 23.88 -8.55 -5.74
CA ALA A 28 23.32 -8.22 -4.42
C ALA A 28 22.90 -9.47 -3.63
N ASP A 29 23.59 -10.58 -3.86
CA ASP A 29 23.40 -11.87 -3.19
C ASP A 29 23.74 -11.82 -1.68
N LEU A 30 24.51 -10.82 -1.26
CA LEU A 30 24.86 -10.57 0.16
C LEU A 30 23.95 -9.56 0.85
N ASP A 31 23.03 -8.93 0.12
CA ASP A 31 22.16 -7.88 0.64
C ASP A 31 20.73 -8.38 0.89
N THR A 32 20.07 -7.70 1.82
CA THR A 32 18.64 -7.89 2.10
C THR A 32 17.89 -6.58 1.83
N PRO A 33 16.56 -6.59 1.62
CA PRO A 33 15.80 -5.35 1.48
C PRO A 33 16.04 -4.36 2.63
N VAL A 34 16.12 -4.87 3.85
CA VAL A 34 16.40 -4.05 5.05
C VAL A 34 17.79 -3.44 5.01
N SER A 35 18.83 -4.22 4.61
CA SER A 35 20.20 -3.67 4.50
C SER A 35 20.30 -2.60 3.43
N LEU A 36 19.63 -2.82 2.27
CA LEU A 36 19.58 -1.84 1.19
C LEU A 36 18.90 -0.55 1.62
N MET A 37 17.73 -0.65 2.30
CA MET A 37 17.03 0.53 2.82
C MET A 37 17.91 1.34 3.75
N LEU A 38 18.61 0.70 4.68
CA LEU A 38 19.50 1.38 5.63
C LEU A 38 20.73 2.00 4.96
N LYS A 39 21.35 1.30 4.01
CA LYS A 39 22.51 1.80 3.27
C LYS A 39 22.14 2.99 2.37
N LEU A 40 21.04 2.89 1.63
CA LEU A 40 20.64 3.87 0.62
C LEU A 40 19.99 5.12 1.22
N THR A 41 19.22 4.96 2.29
CA THR A 41 18.38 6.05 2.80
C THR A 41 18.63 6.38 4.27
N GLY A 42 19.19 5.46 5.06
CA GLY A 42 19.24 5.59 6.51
C GLY A 42 17.85 5.75 7.14
N ALA A 43 16.78 5.29 6.45
CA ALA A 43 15.38 5.53 6.80
C ALA A 43 15.01 7.02 6.91
N GLN A 44 15.67 7.89 6.13
CA GLN A 44 15.40 9.33 6.06
C GLN A 44 14.01 9.63 5.52
N LYS A 45 13.57 10.88 5.70
CA LYS A 45 12.29 11.36 5.15
C LYS A 45 12.25 11.27 3.63
N ASP A 46 11.05 11.20 3.09
CA ASP A 46 10.75 11.13 1.66
C ASP A 46 11.42 9.92 0.98
N ALA A 47 11.50 8.81 1.72
CA ALA A 47 11.95 7.52 1.24
C ALA A 47 10.91 6.44 1.55
N PHE A 48 10.89 5.41 0.72
CA PHE A 48 9.97 4.29 0.92
C PHE A 48 10.61 2.95 0.57
N MET A 49 9.99 1.90 1.08
CA MET A 49 10.26 0.52 0.68
C MET A 49 8.94 -0.22 0.46
N LEU A 50 8.83 -0.89 -0.67
CA LEU A 50 7.77 -1.84 -0.99
C LEU A 50 8.41 -3.20 -1.18
N GLU A 51 7.87 -4.23 -0.55
CA GLU A 51 8.33 -5.61 -0.79
C GLU A 51 7.18 -6.60 -0.69
N SER A 52 7.33 -7.73 -1.34
CA SER A 52 6.50 -8.90 -1.12
C SER A 52 7.33 -9.96 -0.40
N VAL A 53 6.86 -10.44 0.75
CA VAL A 53 7.63 -11.40 1.59
C VAL A 53 7.09 -12.82 1.47
N THR A 54 5.90 -12.99 0.90
CA THR A 54 5.24 -14.29 0.74
C THR A 54 4.86 -14.55 -0.70
N GLY A 55 4.93 -15.81 -1.14
CA GLY A 55 4.43 -16.22 -2.45
C GLY A 55 5.45 -16.78 -3.45
N GLY A 56 6.69 -17.06 -3.02
CA GLY A 56 7.70 -17.75 -3.84
C GLY A 56 8.22 -16.94 -5.02
N GLU A 57 8.63 -17.62 -6.10
CA GLU A 57 9.31 -17.01 -7.27
C GLU A 57 8.43 -16.03 -8.06
N VAL A 58 7.11 -16.13 -7.96
CA VAL A 58 6.17 -15.30 -8.72
C VAL A 58 5.69 -14.08 -7.90
N ARG A 59 5.46 -14.28 -6.60
CA ARG A 59 5.09 -13.21 -5.65
C ARG A 59 6.21 -13.11 -4.62
N GLY A 60 6.79 -11.99 -4.40
CA GLY A 60 7.92 -11.86 -3.47
C GLY A 60 9.27 -11.75 -4.13
N ARG A 61 9.27 -11.56 -5.45
CA ARG A 61 10.48 -11.46 -6.23
C ARG A 61 11.19 -10.14 -6.05
N TYR A 62 10.43 -9.03 -6.05
CA TYR A 62 11.02 -7.69 -6.05
C TYR A 62 10.83 -6.97 -4.72
N SER A 63 11.89 -6.27 -4.28
CA SER A 63 11.83 -5.26 -3.25
C SER A 63 12.28 -3.93 -3.85
N ILE A 64 11.49 -2.88 -3.63
CA ILE A 64 11.64 -1.58 -4.29
C ILE A 64 11.91 -0.53 -3.23
N ILE A 65 12.98 0.24 -3.40
CA ILE A 65 13.36 1.35 -2.51
C ILE A 65 13.44 2.62 -3.34
N GLY A 66 12.59 3.59 -3.03
CA GLY A 66 12.63 4.91 -3.64
C GLY A 66 13.19 5.96 -2.70
N MET A 67 13.92 6.93 -3.25
CA MET A 67 14.63 7.93 -2.47
C MET A 67 14.79 9.27 -3.19
N LYS A 68 15.05 10.31 -2.38
CA LYS A 68 15.43 11.65 -2.86
C LYS A 68 14.46 12.17 -3.94
N PRO A 69 13.15 12.33 -3.63
CA PRO A 69 12.16 12.70 -4.63
C PRO A 69 12.49 14.04 -5.27
N ASP A 70 12.25 14.14 -6.57
CA ASP A 70 12.24 15.41 -7.28
C ASP A 70 10.89 16.13 -7.16
N LEU A 71 9.84 15.35 -6.87
CA LEU A 71 8.48 15.84 -6.77
C LEU A 71 7.68 15.09 -5.72
N ILE A 72 6.86 15.83 -4.97
CA ILE A 72 5.82 15.28 -4.06
C ILE A 72 4.50 15.99 -4.35
N TRP A 73 3.48 15.21 -4.62
CA TRP A 73 2.09 15.67 -4.73
C TRP A 73 1.31 15.21 -3.50
N ARG A 74 0.43 16.08 -2.98
CA ARG A 74 -0.48 15.72 -1.89
C ARG A 74 -1.84 16.38 -2.06
N ALA A 75 -2.88 15.75 -1.48
CA ALA A 75 -4.24 16.29 -1.47
C ALA A 75 -4.78 16.38 -0.04
N ARG A 76 -5.61 17.41 0.22
CA ARG A 76 -6.40 17.62 1.44
C ARG A 76 -7.76 18.18 1.05
N GLY A 77 -8.83 17.41 1.27
CA GLY A 77 -10.16 17.77 0.79
C GLY A 77 -10.12 18.11 -0.70
N GLU A 78 -10.66 19.24 -1.08
CA GLU A 78 -10.76 19.70 -2.47
C GLU A 78 -9.47 20.36 -3.01
N GLN A 79 -8.39 20.36 -2.25
CA GLN A 79 -7.16 21.05 -2.64
C GLN A 79 -6.01 20.06 -2.87
N ALA A 80 -5.25 20.27 -3.94
CA ALA A 80 -4.00 19.60 -4.19
C ALA A 80 -2.84 20.59 -4.10
N GLU A 81 -1.70 20.12 -3.63
CA GLU A 81 -0.44 20.85 -3.57
C GLU A 81 0.68 19.99 -4.17
N ILE A 82 1.63 20.66 -4.79
CA ILE A 82 2.78 20.00 -5.39
C ILE A 82 4.08 20.69 -4.95
N ASN A 83 5.08 19.91 -4.61
CA ASN A 83 6.44 20.37 -4.41
C ASN A 83 7.32 19.80 -5.53
N ARG A 84 7.76 20.65 -6.45
CA ARG A 84 8.63 20.27 -7.59
C ARG A 84 10.13 20.45 -7.29
N ALA A 85 10.46 20.83 -6.08
CA ALA A 85 11.83 21.03 -5.60
C ALA A 85 12.09 20.24 -4.30
N ALA A 86 11.35 19.15 -4.07
CA ALA A 86 11.31 18.41 -2.81
C ALA A 86 12.70 18.00 -2.30
N ARG A 87 13.66 17.76 -3.20
CA ARG A 87 15.05 17.44 -2.87
C ARG A 87 15.80 18.62 -2.22
N PHE A 88 15.45 19.86 -2.55
CA PHE A 88 16.18 21.07 -2.16
C PHE A 88 15.39 21.94 -1.18
N ASP A 89 14.08 21.97 -1.34
CA ASP A 89 13.15 22.69 -0.48
C ASP A 89 12.01 21.73 -0.05
N PRO A 90 12.18 21.04 1.07
CA PRO A 90 11.19 20.02 1.50
C PRO A 90 9.83 20.60 1.86
N ASP A 91 9.72 21.89 2.12
CA ASP A 91 8.50 22.57 2.52
C ASP A 91 7.91 23.44 1.39
N GLY A 92 8.54 23.44 0.22
CA GLY A 92 8.20 24.24 -0.96
C GLY A 92 6.95 23.76 -1.69
N PHE A 93 5.86 23.49 -0.96
CA PHE A 93 4.57 23.12 -1.56
C PHE A 93 3.84 24.34 -2.09
N ALA A 94 3.36 24.23 -3.33
CA ALA A 94 2.50 25.21 -3.97
C ALA A 94 1.14 24.60 -4.31
N PRO A 95 0.03 25.34 -4.15
CA PRO A 95 -1.28 24.87 -4.56
C PRO A 95 -1.34 24.65 -6.06
N VAL A 96 -2.08 23.63 -6.49
CA VAL A 96 -2.34 23.33 -7.90
C VAL A 96 -3.82 23.61 -8.16
N GLU A 97 -4.10 24.36 -9.21
CA GLU A 97 -5.49 24.63 -9.62
C GLU A 97 -6.16 23.37 -10.19
N GLY A 98 -7.41 23.16 -9.82
CA GLY A 98 -8.24 22.06 -10.30
C GLY A 98 -8.59 21.04 -9.22
N ASN A 99 -9.40 20.07 -9.60
CA ASN A 99 -9.76 18.95 -8.73
C ASN A 99 -8.52 18.06 -8.46
N PRO A 100 -8.31 17.58 -7.24
CA PRO A 100 -7.18 16.70 -6.91
C PRO A 100 -7.00 15.51 -7.87
N LEU A 101 -8.08 14.88 -8.34
CA LEU A 101 -7.97 13.75 -9.29
C LEU A 101 -7.44 14.20 -10.65
N ASP A 102 -7.89 15.34 -11.16
CA ASP A 102 -7.42 15.87 -12.42
C ASP A 102 -5.95 16.28 -12.36
N THR A 103 -5.53 16.87 -11.22
CA THR A 103 -4.12 17.23 -11.00
C THR A 103 -3.22 16.00 -10.90
N LEU A 104 -3.70 14.92 -10.24
CA LEU A 104 -2.97 13.66 -10.20
C LEU A 104 -2.89 13.00 -11.57
N ARG A 105 -3.99 13.00 -12.34
CA ARG A 105 -4.01 12.45 -13.72
C ARG A 105 -3.03 13.20 -14.63
N ALA A 106 -3.00 14.53 -14.54
CA ALA A 106 -2.02 15.34 -15.28
C ALA A 106 -0.58 14.99 -14.88
N LEU A 107 -0.32 14.78 -13.59
CA LEU A 107 1.00 14.38 -13.08
C LEU A 107 1.40 12.97 -13.55
N LEU A 108 0.47 12.03 -13.58
CA LEU A 108 0.70 10.69 -14.13
C LEU A 108 1.07 10.76 -15.63
N ALA A 109 0.37 11.58 -16.40
CA ALA A 109 0.67 11.81 -17.81
C ALA A 109 2.05 12.47 -18.00
N GLU A 110 2.39 13.50 -17.20
CA GLU A 110 3.72 14.14 -17.19
C GLU A 110 4.84 13.15 -16.88
N SER A 111 4.55 12.16 -16.03
CA SER A 111 5.53 11.18 -15.53
C SER A 111 5.58 9.87 -16.35
N ARG A 112 5.11 9.91 -17.61
CA ARG A 112 5.17 8.74 -18.51
C ARG A 112 6.58 8.50 -19.01
N ILE A 113 6.99 7.24 -19.00
CA ILE A 113 8.23 6.73 -19.60
C ILE A 113 7.91 5.41 -20.29
N ASP A 114 8.39 5.23 -21.50
CA ASP A 114 8.41 3.91 -22.13
C ASP A 114 9.56 3.10 -21.50
N LEU A 115 9.19 2.31 -20.49
CA LEU A 115 10.17 1.55 -19.71
C LEU A 115 10.74 0.40 -20.52
N PRO A 116 12.06 0.17 -20.49
CA PRO A 116 12.66 -1.03 -21.08
C PRO A 116 12.02 -2.33 -20.56
N ASP A 117 11.78 -3.30 -21.45
CA ASP A 117 11.13 -4.59 -21.13
C ASP A 117 11.85 -5.40 -20.04
N ASP A 118 13.15 -5.15 -19.85
CA ASP A 118 13.98 -5.84 -18.87
C ASP A 118 13.97 -5.17 -17.48
N LEU A 119 13.23 -4.06 -17.33
CA LEU A 119 12.97 -3.41 -16.05
C LEU A 119 11.57 -3.74 -15.53
N PRO A 120 11.43 -3.97 -14.21
CA PRO A 120 10.11 -4.11 -13.63
C PRO A 120 9.34 -2.77 -13.68
N GLN A 121 8.01 -2.83 -13.78
CA GLN A 121 7.16 -1.64 -13.88
C GLN A 121 7.33 -0.67 -12.72
N ALA A 122 7.71 -1.16 -11.54
CA ALA A 122 8.01 -0.34 -10.38
C ALA A 122 9.40 0.34 -10.42
N ALA A 123 10.12 0.30 -11.54
CA ALA A 123 11.43 0.96 -11.69
C ALA A 123 11.34 2.50 -11.75
N ALA A 124 10.19 3.04 -12.14
CA ALA A 124 9.89 4.48 -12.14
C ALA A 124 8.38 4.71 -12.03
N GLY A 125 7.98 5.85 -11.45
CA GLY A 125 6.57 6.21 -11.30
C GLY A 125 6.30 7.07 -10.07
N LEU A 126 5.04 7.06 -9.65
CA LEU A 126 4.55 7.72 -8.44
C LEU A 126 4.23 6.66 -7.39
N PHE A 127 4.73 6.84 -6.18
CA PHE A 127 4.61 5.89 -5.07
C PHE A 127 3.99 6.57 -3.86
N GLY A 128 3.06 5.90 -3.18
CA GLY A 128 2.45 6.49 -2.01
C GLY A 128 1.13 5.85 -1.62
N TYR A 129 0.19 6.70 -1.19
CA TYR A 129 -1.16 6.26 -0.83
C TYR A 129 -2.22 7.24 -1.31
N LEU A 130 -3.40 6.68 -1.57
CA LEU A 130 -4.66 7.38 -1.71
C LEU A 130 -5.57 6.87 -0.58
N GLY A 131 -5.86 7.73 0.41
CA GLY A 131 -6.63 7.37 1.60
C GLY A 131 -8.12 7.15 1.31
N TYR A 132 -8.84 6.65 2.31
CA TYR A 132 -10.27 6.32 2.19
C TYR A 132 -11.12 7.51 1.72
N ASP A 133 -10.86 8.70 2.25
CA ASP A 133 -11.66 9.89 1.95
C ASP A 133 -11.49 10.41 0.51
N MET A 134 -10.49 9.92 -0.25
CA MET A 134 -10.38 10.22 -1.68
C MET A 134 -11.58 9.74 -2.50
N ILE A 135 -12.38 8.78 -1.99
CA ILE A 135 -13.62 8.33 -2.63
C ILE A 135 -14.65 9.47 -2.77
N ARG A 136 -14.58 10.51 -1.92
CA ARG A 136 -15.49 11.66 -1.96
C ARG A 136 -15.37 12.51 -3.21
N HIS A 137 -14.31 12.32 -3.99
CA HIS A 137 -14.17 12.97 -5.30
C HIS A 137 -14.96 12.27 -6.42
N VAL A 138 -15.45 11.05 -6.19
CA VAL A 138 -16.19 10.26 -7.18
C VAL A 138 -17.57 9.80 -6.69
N GLU A 139 -17.77 9.73 -5.37
CA GLU A 139 -19.06 9.35 -4.77
C GLU A 139 -19.51 10.43 -3.77
N HIS A 140 -20.80 10.75 -3.78
CA HIS A 140 -21.36 11.73 -2.83
C HIS A 140 -21.67 11.07 -1.49
N LEU A 141 -20.90 11.43 -0.45
CA LEU A 141 -21.14 11.00 0.92
C LEU A 141 -21.56 12.21 1.78
N PRO A 142 -22.76 12.20 2.39
CA PRO A 142 -23.35 13.41 3.00
C PRO A 142 -22.69 13.83 4.31
N HIS A 143 -22.05 12.89 5.03
CA HIS A 143 -21.42 13.15 6.32
C HIS A 143 -19.91 13.23 6.21
N VAL A 144 -19.31 14.12 6.98
CA VAL A 144 -17.84 14.24 7.08
C VAL A 144 -17.48 14.25 8.56
N ASN A 145 -16.79 13.21 8.98
CA ASN A 145 -16.35 13.05 10.36
C ASN A 145 -15.14 13.95 10.71
N PRO A 146 -14.90 14.24 12.00
CA PRO A 146 -13.70 14.92 12.46
C PRO A 146 -12.44 14.20 12.03
N ASP A 147 -11.39 14.95 11.71
CA ASP A 147 -10.07 14.43 11.35
C ASP A 147 -9.02 14.81 12.42
N PRO A 148 -8.87 14.03 13.49
CA PRO A 148 -7.92 14.33 14.56
C PRO A 148 -6.46 14.09 14.17
N LEU A 149 -6.17 13.34 13.11
CA LEU A 149 -4.80 13.10 12.66
C LEU A 149 -4.28 14.21 11.75
N GLY A 150 -5.18 14.89 11.03
CA GLY A 150 -4.82 15.98 10.13
C GLY A 150 -3.83 15.59 9.04
N LEU A 151 -3.82 14.32 8.61
CA LEU A 151 -2.96 13.85 7.55
C LEU A 151 -3.49 14.27 6.17
N PRO A 152 -2.65 14.37 5.15
CA PRO A 152 -3.14 14.46 3.77
C PRO A 152 -4.05 13.28 3.44
N ASP A 153 -5.13 13.52 2.68
CA ASP A 153 -5.99 12.44 2.19
C ASP A 153 -5.24 11.55 1.17
N ALA A 154 -4.25 12.11 0.49
CA ALA A 154 -3.36 11.37 -0.40
C ALA A 154 -1.95 11.99 -0.44
N VAL A 155 -0.93 11.16 -0.64
CA VAL A 155 0.45 11.61 -0.92
C VAL A 155 1.07 10.67 -1.96
N MET A 156 1.63 11.25 -3.02
CA MET A 156 2.38 10.54 -4.05
C MET A 156 3.77 11.15 -4.20
N ILE A 157 4.80 10.31 -4.13
CA ILE A 157 6.22 10.68 -4.26
C ILE A 157 6.72 10.24 -5.63
N ARG A 158 7.42 11.12 -6.36
CA ARG A 158 8.18 10.76 -7.55
C ARG A 158 9.66 10.68 -7.19
N PRO A 159 10.22 9.48 -6.97
CA PRO A 159 11.62 9.33 -6.58
C PRO A 159 12.56 9.70 -7.72
N SER A 160 13.69 10.37 -7.42
CA SER A 160 14.74 10.62 -8.40
C SER A 160 15.72 9.45 -8.56
N ALA A 161 15.66 8.47 -7.66
CA ALA A 161 16.38 7.22 -7.75
C ALA A 161 15.56 6.09 -7.12
N VAL A 162 15.53 4.94 -7.78
CA VAL A 162 14.86 3.72 -7.33
C VAL A 162 15.88 2.57 -7.37
N ALA A 163 15.97 1.81 -6.29
CA ALA A 163 16.70 0.55 -6.27
C ALA A 163 15.71 -0.61 -6.22
N VAL A 164 15.82 -1.54 -7.16
CA VAL A 164 14.98 -2.73 -7.26
C VAL A 164 15.87 -3.95 -7.03
N LEU A 165 15.64 -4.63 -5.90
CA LEU A 165 16.27 -5.92 -5.60
C LEU A 165 15.42 -7.04 -6.22
N ASP A 166 16.01 -7.84 -7.10
CA ASP A 166 15.46 -9.10 -7.58
C ASP A 166 16.00 -10.24 -6.68
N GLY A 167 15.16 -10.67 -5.74
CA GLY A 167 15.54 -11.71 -4.77
C GLY A 167 15.76 -13.10 -5.41
N VAL A 168 15.26 -13.34 -6.63
CA VAL A 168 15.48 -14.59 -7.37
C VAL A 168 16.83 -14.58 -8.08
N LYS A 169 17.19 -13.45 -8.69
CA LYS A 169 18.46 -13.31 -9.40
C LYS A 169 19.62 -12.93 -8.47
N GLY A 170 19.34 -12.43 -7.26
CA GLY A 170 20.38 -11.87 -6.39
C GLY A 170 21.03 -10.60 -6.98
N GLU A 171 20.24 -9.78 -7.68
CA GLU A 171 20.69 -8.57 -8.35
C GLU A 171 19.95 -7.36 -7.84
N VAL A 172 20.62 -6.21 -7.73
CA VAL A 172 20.00 -4.90 -7.54
C VAL A 172 20.16 -4.07 -8.80
N THR A 173 19.05 -3.54 -9.29
CA THR A 173 19.02 -2.55 -10.36
C THR A 173 18.80 -1.18 -9.77
N VAL A 174 19.71 -0.25 -10.00
CA VAL A 174 19.59 1.16 -9.59
C VAL A 174 19.17 1.97 -10.80
N VAL A 175 18.02 2.64 -10.71
CA VAL A 175 17.38 3.38 -11.80
C VAL A 175 17.24 4.84 -11.41
N SER A 176 17.56 5.76 -12.32
CA SER A 176 17.26 7.19 -12.19
C SER A 176 16.45 7.67 -13.40
N PRO A 177 15.20 8.11 -13.21
CA PRO A 177 14.43 8.78 -14.25
C PRO A 177 15.07 10.11 -14.65
N ALA A 178 14.94 10.45 -15.93
CA ALA A 178 15.34 11.72 -16.53
C ALA A 178 14.14 12.31 -17.29
N TRP A 179 13.57 13.35 -16.73
CA TRP A 179 12.41 14.04 -17.28
C TRP A 179 12.86 15.11 -18.27
N VAL A 180 12.18 15.19 -19.41
CA VAL A 180 12.40 16.26 -20.38
C VAL A 180 11.95 17.59 -19.78
N SER A 181 12.81 18.59 -19.81
CA SER A 181 12.52 19.92 -19.31
C SER A 181 13.07 21.00 -20.22
N ASP A 182 12.37 22.13 -20.32
CA ASP A 182 12.78 23.26 -21.14
C ASP A 182 14.16 23.78 -20.72
N GLY A 183 15.01 23.98 -21.72
CA GLY A 183 16.36 24.52 -21.53
C GLY A 183 17.41 23.54 -21.00
N GLN A 184 17.06 22.29 -20.70
CA GLN A 184 18.01 21.27 -20.29
C GLN A 184 18.48 20.43 -21.49
N SER A 185 19.80 20.40 -21.73
CA SER A 185 20.36 19.57 -22.80
C SER A 185 20.35 18.07 -22.41
N ALA A 186 20.27 17.18 -23.42
CA ALA A 186 20.38 15.74 -23.22
C ALA A 186 21.63 15.34 -22.41
N ARG A 187 22.77 16.01 -22.67
CA ARG A 187 24.02 15.79 -21.95
C ARG A 187 23.91 16.13 -20.46
N ALA A 188 23.24 17.23 -20.12
CA ALA A 188 23.04 17.61 -18.70
C ALA A 188 22.07 16.65 -18.00
N ALA A 189 20.98 16.27 -18.66
CA ALA A 189 20.00 15.32 -18.13
C ALA A 189 20.64 13.93 -17.89
N TYR A 190 21.39 13.42 -18.86
CA TYR A 190 22.10 12.15 -18.73
C TYR A 190 23.13 12.19 -17.59
N ALA A 191 23.94 13.25 -17.52
CA ALA A 191 24.96 13.39 -16.49
C ALA A 191 24.35 13.43 -15.09
N GLN A 192 23.22 14.14 -14.90
CA GLN A 192 22.51 14.16 -13.63
C GLN A 192 21.92 12.80 -13.25
N ALA A 193 21.32 12.09 -14.20
CA ALA A 193 20.78 10.76 -13.94
C ALA A 193 21.91 9.76 -13.62
N ALA A 194 23.00 9.82 -14.37
CA ALA A 194 24.20 9.02 -14.13
C ALA A 194 24.81 9.28 -12.74
N GLU A 195 24.91 10.56 -12.32
CA GLU A 195 25.38 10.93 -11.00
C GLU A 195 24.52 10.33 -9.89
N ARG A 196 23.16 10.41 -10.01
CA ARG A 196 22.22 9.83 -9.03
C ARG A 196 22.40 8.32 -8.92
N VAL A 197 22.57 7.62 -10.04
CA VAL A 197 22.84 6.16 -10.06
C VAL A 197 24.17 5.88 -9.36
N MET A 198 25.24 6.62 -9.68
CA MET A 198 26.56 6.42 -9.07
C MET A 198 26.59 6.74 -7.57
N ASP A 199 25.82 7.75 -7.14
CA ASP A 199 25.67 8.07 -5.71
C ASP A 199 25.01 6.90 -4.97
N ALA A 200 23.92 6.36 -5.51
CA ALA A 200 23.25 5.20 -4.91
C ALA A 200 24.17 3.97 -4.87
N VAL A 201 24.96 3.72 -5.93
CA VAL A 201 25.94 2.63 -5.93
C VAL A 201 26.99 2.83 -4.82
N ARG A 202 27.51 4.03 -4.65
CA ARG A 202 28.45 4.33 -3.53
C ARG A 202 27.80 4.15 -2.16
N ASP A 203 26.50 4.49 -2.02
CA ASP A 203 25.75 4.28 -0.78
C ASP A 203 25.60 2.78 -0.49
N LEU A 204 25.40 1.93 -1.50
CA LEU A 204 25.35 0.46 -1.37
C LEU A 204 26.68 -0.16 -0.86
N GLU A 205 27.81 0.45 -1.18
CA GLU A 205 29.12 -0.02 -0.74
C GLU A 205 29.43 0.34 0.72
N ARG A 206 28.61 1.18 1.37
CA ARG A 206 28.82 1.58 2.78
C ARG A 206 28.64 0.40 3.72
N ALA A 207 29.45 0.41 4.77
CA ALA A 207 29.28 -0.55 5.88
C ALA A 207 27.97 -0.26 6.63
N MET A 208 27.31 -1.32 7.06
CA MET A 208 26.14 -1.21 7.96
C MET A 208 26.58 -0.63 9.31
N PRO A 209 25.85 0.35 9.89
CA PRO A 209 26.07 0.80 11.25
C PRO A 209 26.01 -0.37 12.23
N ALA A 210 26.98 -0.44 13.15
CA ALA A 210 27.07 -1.54 14.12
C ALA A 210 25.81 -1.64 14.99
N GLU A 211 25.26 -0.51 15.38
CA GLU A 211 24.05 -0.37 16.21
C GLU A 211 22.80 -1.04 15.61
N THR A 212 22.77 -1.22 14.30
CA THR A 212 21.63 -1.87 13.62
C THR A 212 21.60 -3.39 13.80
N ARG A 213 22.67 -3.99 14.32
CA ARG A 213 22.83 -5.45 14.50
C ARG A 213 22.53 -5.94 15.91
N ASP A 214 22.59 -5.04 16.89
CA ASP A 214 22.32 -5.41 18.28
C ASP A 214 20.80 -5.58 18.48
N LEU A 215 20.41 -6.70 19.07
CA LEU A 215 19.04 -6.94 19.50
C LEU A 215 18.89 -6.45 20.94
N GLY A 216 18.14 -5.39 21.13
CA GLY A 216 17.72 -4.93 22.45
C GLY A 216 16.65 -5.84 23.09
N GLU A 217 16.22 -5.49 24.29
CA GLU A 217 15.09 -6.16 24.95
C GLU A 217 13.75 -5.59 24.51
N ALA A 218 12.72 -6.43 24.49
CA ALA A 218 11.36 -5.96 24.28
C ALA A 218 10.94 -5.07 25.46
N ARG A 219 10.32 -3.92 25.16
CA ARG A 219 9.80 -3.02 26.22
C ARG A 219 8.32 -3.24 26.39
N GLU A 220 7.89 -3.22 27.65
CA GLU A 220 6.47 -3.18 27.97
C GLU A 220 5.90 -1.82 27.48
N VAL A 221 4.88 -1.89 26.67
CA VAL A 221 4.20 -0.71 26.10
C VAL A 221 2.85 -0.56 26.79
N ALA A 222 2.48 0.65 27.16
CA ALA A 222 1.17 0.92 27.76
C ALA A 222 0.05 0.40 26.84
N PRO A 223 -1.06 -0.10 27.41
CA PRO A 223 -2.19 -0.57 26.61
C PRO A 223 -2.70 0.53 25.68
N PRO A 224 -3.03 0.21 24.42
CA PRO A 224 -3.57 1.20 23.49
C PRO A 224 -4.98 1.62 23.90
N VAL A 225 -5.29 2.88 23.62
CA VAL A 225 -6.62 3.47 23.85
C VAL A 225 -7.39 3.49 22.54
N SER A 226 -8.61 2.95 22.52
CA SER A 226 -9.50 3.00 21.36
C SER A 226 -10.30 4.31 21.34
N ASN A 227 -10.64 4.78 20.13
CA ASN A 227 -11.60 5.87 19.91
C ASN A 227 -13.07 5.44 20.13
N PHE A 228 -13.30 4.14 20.37
CA PHE A 228 -14.57 3.58 20.83
C PHE A 228 -14.42 2.99 22.23
N THR A 229 -15.47 3.08 23.04
CA THR A 229 -15.64 2.15 24.17
C THR A 229 -16.13 0.81 23.64
N LYS A 230 -15.92 -0.29 24.40
CA LYS A 230 -16.46 -1.61 24.01
C LYS A 230 -17.97 -1.53 23.77
N ASP A 231 -18.72 -0.96 24.70
CA ASP A 231 -20.19 -0.84 24.61
C ASP A 231 -20.60 0.05 23.44
N GLY A 232 -19.84 1.12 23.14
CA GLY A 232 -20.09 1.98 21.99
C GLY A 232 -19.92 1.26 20.66
N TYR A 233 -18.86 0.45 20.52
CA TYR A 233 -18.66 -0.37 19.31
C TYR A 233 -19.75 -1.43 19.17
N MET A 234 -20.11 -2.11 20.25
CA MET A 234 -21.21 -3.10 20.25
C MET A 234 -22.55 -2.47 19.87
N ALA A 235 -22.83 -1.23 20.33
CA ALA A 235 -24.03 -0.49 19.94
C ALA A 235 -23.99 -0.13 18.43
N ALA A 236 -22.83 0.25 17.89
CA ALA A 236 -22.65 0.48 16.45
C ALA A 236 -22.91 -0.80 15.63
N VAL A 237 -22.47 -1.97 16.11
CA VAL A 237 -22.77 -3.26 15.48
C VAL A 237 -24.28 -3.54 15.48
N GLU A 238 -25.00 -3.34 16.59
CA GLU A 238 -26.45 -3.53 16.62
C GLU A 238 -27.18 -2.57 15.67
N LYS A 239 -26.75 -1.30 15.60
CA LYS A 239 -27.32 -0.35 14.65
C LYS A 239 -27.04 -0.74 13.19
N ALA A 240 -25.86 -1.28 12.89
CA ALA A 240 -25.54 -1.85 11.58
C ALA A 240 -26.49 -3.01 11.22
N LYS A 241 -26.80 -3.88 12.18
CA LYS A 241 -27.76 -4.98 12.00
C LYS A 241 -29.19 -4.46 11.75
N ASP A 242 -29.57 -3.31 12.30
CA ASP A 242 -30.86 -2.71 11.99
C ASP A 242 -30.95 -2.25 10.53
N TYR A 243 -29.89 -1.68 9.96
CA TYR A 243 -29.81 -1.38 8.53
C TYR A 243 -29.90 -2.64 7.65
N ILE A 244 -29.27 -3.73 8.08
CA ILE A 244 -29.37 -5.02 7.38
C ILE A 244 -30.81 -5.56 7.43
N ARG A 245 -31.48 -5.49 8.61
CA ARG A 245 -32.89 -5.90 8.77
C ARG A 245 -33.84 -5.03 7.96
N ALA A 246 -33.54 -3.76 7.79
CA ALA A 246 -34.31 -2.84 6.95
C ALA A 246 -34.12 -3.10 5.44
N GLY A 247 -33.09 -3.86 5.06
CA GLY A 247 -32.78 -4.16 3.66
C GLY A 247 -31.92 -3.11 2.97
N ASP A 248 -31.30 -2.19 3.73
CA ASP A 248 -30.43 -1.14 3.19
C ASP A 248 -29.12 -1.72 2.66
N ILE A 249 -28.56 -2.72 3.37
CA ILE A 249 -27.26 -3.34 3.09
C ILE A 249 -27.33 -4.85 3.42
N PHE A 250 -26.39 -5.62 2.85
CA PHE A 250 -26.13 -7.01 3.23
C PHE A 250 -25.02 -7.12 4.27
N GLN A 251 -24.02 -6.24 4.17
CA GLN A 251 -22.83 -6.18 5.03
C GLN A 251 -22.31 -4.76 5.15
N VAL A 252 -21.77 -4.43 6.32
CA VAL A 252 -20.98 -3.21 6.54
C VAL A 252 -19.79 -3.53 7.45
N VAL A 253 -18.68 -2.83 7.25
CA VAL A 253 -17.42 -3.06 8.00
C VAL A 253 -17.08 -1.84 8.84
N PRO A 254 -17.71 -1.64 10.03
CA PRO A 254 -17.30 -0.59 10.95
C PRO A 254 -15.91 -0.87 11.52
N ALA A 255 -15.12 0.18 11.73
CA ALA A 255 -13.77 0.10 12.24
C ALA A 255 -13.57 0.96 13.48
N GLN A 256 -12.60 0.58 14.32
CA GLN A 256 -12.13 1.40 15.42
C GLN A 256 -10.62 1.63 15.32
N ARG A 257 -10.15 2.75 15.89
CA ARG A 257 -8.74 3.13 15.89
C ARG A 257 -8.17 3.16 17.30
N TRP A 258 -7.01 2.51 17.48
CA TRP A 258 -6.25 2.53 18.71
C TRP A 258 -5.06 3.46 18.61
N THR A 259 -4.78 4.15 19.70
CA THR A 259 -3.62 5.02 19.86
C THR A 259 -2.78 4.53 21.02
N GLN A 260 -1.45 4.47 20.84
CA GLN A 260 -0.49 4.18 21.90
C GLN A 260 0.79 4.99 21.70
N ASP A 261 1.55 5.18 22.77
CA ASP A 261 2.87 5.81 22.68
C ASP A 261 3.86 4.90 21.96
N PHE A 262 4.65 5.49 21.08
CA PHE A 262 5.66 4.77 20.30
C PHE A 262 6.91 5.63 20.10
N PRO A 263 7.84 5.64 21.06
CA PRO A 263 9.05 6.45 21.01
C PRO A 263 10.17 5.84 20.16
N GLN A 264 9.95 4.64 19.61
CA GLN A 264 10.96 3.92 18.81
C GLN A 264 11.06 4.51 17.39
N PRO A 265 12.23 4.37 16.72
CA PRO A 265 12.33 4.70 15.30
C PRO A 265 11.27 3.93 14.48
N PRO A 266 10.52 4.60 13.60
CA PRO A 266 9.42 3.95 12.85
C PRO A 266 9.88 2.75 12.00
N PHE A 267 11.10 2.78 11.46
CA PHE A 267 11.65 1.65 10.70
C PHE A 267 11.89 0.39 11.55
N ALA A 268 12.09 0.54 12.86
CA ALA A 268 12.16 -0.59 13.79
C ALA A 268 10.82 -1.36 13.85
N LEU A 269 9.68 -0.65 13.77
CA LEU A 269 8.36 -1.27 13.66
C LEU A 269 8.24 -2.08 12.36
N TYR A 270 8.68 -1.52 11.23
CA TYR A 270 8.68 -2.24 9.95
C TYR A 270 9.50 -3.53 10.06
N ARG A 271 10.72 -3.47 10.61
CA ARG A 271 11.60 -4.64 10.77
C ARG A 271 10.96 -5.72 11.65
N SER A 272 10.30 -5.32 12.73
CA SER A 272 9.56 -6.23 13.61
C SER A 272 8.36 -6.84 12.88
N LEU A 273 7.54 -6.02 12.21
CA LEU A 273 6.33 -6.46 11.50
C LEU A 273 6.68 -7.45 10.38
N ARG A 274 7.76 -7.19 9.64
CA ARG A 274 8.29 -8.07 8.60
C ARG A 274 8.62 -9.48 9.10
N ARG A 275 9.10 -9.58 10.35
CA ARG A 275 9.43 -10.86 11.00
C ARG A 275 8.22 -11.57 11.56
N THR A 276 7.33 -10.82 12.17
CA THR A 276 6.21 -11.38 12.94
C THR A 276 4.97 -11.64 12.11
N ASN A 277 4.79 -10.88 11.03
CA ASN A 277 3.61 -10.96 10.17
C ASN A 277 3.96 -10.70 8.69
N PRO A 278 4.79 -11.57 8.07
CA PRO A 278 5.11 -11.42 6.65
C PRO A 278 3.84 -11.50 5.81
N SER A 279 3.72 -10.62 4.81
CA SER A 279 2.54 -10.47 3.96
C SER A 279 2.93 -10.24 2.50
N PRO A 280 2.02 -10.49 1.53
CA PRO A 280 2.26 -10.23 0.12
C PRO A 280 2.61 -8.79 -0.20
N PHE A 281 2.09 -7.83 0.57
CA PHE A 281 2.33 -6.41 0.39
C PHE A 281 2.83 -5.80 1.69
N MET A 282 4.13 -5.68 1.80
CA MET A 282 4.77 -4.97 2.91
C MET A 282 5.26 -3.61 2.43
N PHE A 283 5.04 -2.60 3.23
CA PHE A 283 5.43 -1.24 2.88
C PHE A 283 5.88 -0.43 4.09
N TYR A 284 6.82 0.45 3.82
CA TYR A 284 7.29 1.50 4.70
C TYR A 284 7.39 2.80 3.89
N PHE A 285 6.67 3.82 4.29
CA PHE A 285 6.80 5.17 3.76
C PHE A 285 7.16 6.13 4.87
N ASN A 286 8.16 6.97 4.65
CA ASN A 286 8.52 8.06 5.55
C ASN A 286 8.25 9.40 4.85
N PHE A 287 7.14 10.05 5.19
CA PHE A 287 6.75 11.35 4.64
C PHE A 287 7.26 12.53 5.49
N GLY A 288 8.24 12.31 6.36
CA GLY A 288 8.81 13.32 7.26
C GLY A 288 7.98 13.51 8.53
N GLY A 289 6.85 14.17 8.46
CA GLY A 289 5.98 14.42 9.62
C GLY A 289 5.24 13.19 10.14
N PHE A 290 5.11 12.15 9.33
CA PHE A 290 4.48 10.88 9.69
C PHE A 290 5.02 9.74 8.84
N GLN A 291 4.84 8.50 9.33
CA GLN A 291 5.23 7.30 8.62
C GLN A 291 4.02 6.36 8.46
N VAL A 292 3.98 5.64 7.34
CA VAL A 292 2.97 4.63 7.03
C VAL A 292 3.65 3.28 6.89
N ILE A 293 3.24 2.32 7.71
CA ILE A 293 3.91 1.03 7.85
C ILE A 293 2.86 -0.07 7.81
N GLY A 294 2.96 -1.00 6.88
CA GLY A 294 1.93 -2.00 6.74
C GLY A 294 2.40 -3.35 6.24
N ALA A 295 1.52 -4.32 6.46
CA ALA A 295 1.62 -5.71 6.03
C ALA A 295 0.26 -6.17 5.49
N SER A 296 -0.12 -5.65 4.31
CA SER A 296 -1.42 -5.92 3.71
C SER A 296 -1.45 -7.31 3.07
N PRO A 297 -2.50 -8.08 3.31
CA PRO A 297 -2.69 -9.37 2.66
C PRO A 297 -3.35 -9.28 1.28
N GLU A 298 -3.93 -8.12 0.91
CA GLU A 298 -4.95 -8.04 -0.14
C GLU A 298 -4.65 -6.94 -1.16
N ILE A 299 -4.75 -7.28 -2.44
CA ILE A 299 -4.74 -6.32 -3.55
C ILE A 299 -6.02 -5.49 -3.46
N LEU A 300 -5.92 -4.17 -3.62
CA LEU A 300 -7.08 -3.33 -3.88
C LEU A 300 -7.47 -3.41 -5.36
N VAL A 301 -6.58 -2.94 -6.22
CA VAL A 301 -6.70 -3.04 -7.69
C VAL A 301 -5.30 -3.11 -8.28
N ARG A 302 -5.16 -3.90 -9.32
CA ARG A 302 -3.97 -3.97 -10.16
C ARG A 302 -4.34 -3.73 -11.61
N VAL A 303 -3.50 -3.00 -12.32
CA VAL A 303 -3.56 -2.85 -13.79
C VAL A 303 -2.19 -3.20 -14.34
N PHE A 304 -2.11 -4.27 -15.13
CA PHE A 304 -0.90 -4.67 -15.84
C PHE A 304 -1.23 -4.91 -17.31
N GLY A 305 -0.51 -4.22 -18.18
CA GLY A 305 -0.65 -4.42 -19.61
C GLY A 305 -2.10 -4.30 -20.12
N ASN A 306 -2.88 -3.39 -19.60
CA ASN A 306 -4.30 -3.20 -19.94
C ASN A 306 -5.29 -4.18 -19.25
N GLU A 307 -4.84 -5.13 -18.44
CA GLU A 307 -5.72 -6.00 -17.67
C GLU A 307 -5.92 -5.45 -16.26
N VAL A 308 -7.19 -5.23 -15.89
CA VAL A 308 -7.60 -4.86 -14.52
C VAL A 308 -7.84 -6.13 -13.73
N THR A 309 -7.28 -6.21 -12.54
CA THR A 309 -7.42 -7.36 -11.64
C THR A 309 -7.90 -6.90 -10.27
N ILE A 310 -8.92 -7.58 -9.75
CA ILE A 310 -9.36 -7.52 -8.33
C ILE A 310 -9.34 -8.94 -7.78
N ARG A 311 -8.87 -9.09 -6.54
CA ARG A 311 -8.71 -10.40 -5.93
C ARG A 311 -9.37 -10.46 -4.57
N PRO A 312 -10.68 -10.73 -4.50
CA PRO A 312 -11.40 -10.85 -3.22
C PRO A 312 -10.87 -12.02 -2.39
N ILE A 313 -10.69 -11.74 -1.10
CA ILE A 313 -10.25 -12.71 -0.09
C ILE A 313 -11.28 -12.71 1.04
N ALA A 314 -11.84 -13.87 1.35
CA ALA A 314 -12.75 -14.06 2.47
C ALA A 314 -12.61 -15.46 3.06
N GLY A 315 -13.26 -15.68 4.19
CA GLY A 315 -13.18 -16.94 4.89
C GLY A 315 -11.79 -17.18 5.49
N THR A 316 -11.73 -17.67 6.70
CA THR A 316 -10.44 -17.87 7.38
C THR A 316 -10.47 -19.13 8.22
N ARG A 317 -9.41 -19.93 8.11
CA ARG A 317 -9.08 -21.00 9.08
C ARG A 317 -7.61 -20.88 9.47
N PRO A 318 -7.25 -21.27 10.70
CA PRO A 318 -5.85 -21.38 11.08
C PRO A 318 -5.15 -22.48 10.27
N ARG A 319 -3.82 -22.44 10.25
CA ARG A 319 -3.03 -23.54 9.70
C ARG A 319 -3.06 -24.74 10.63
N GLY A 320 -3.11 -25.93 10.07
CA GLY A 320 -2.98 -27.18 10.82
C GLY A 320 -1.56 -27.40 11.35
N ALA A 321 -1.42 -28.10 12.46
CA ALA A 321 -0.13 -28.51 13.00
C ALA A 321 0.53 -29.63 12.15
N THR A 322 -0.27 -30.39 11.43
CA THR A 322 0.16 -31.43 10.47
C THR A 322 -0.46 -31.20 9.10
N PRO A 323 0.10 -31.79 8.02
CA PRO A 323 -0.49 -31.71 6.69
C PRO A 323 -1.92 -32.25 6.63
N GLU A 324 -2.23 -33.31 7.40
CA GLU A 324 -3.55 -33.93 7.47
C GLU A 324 -4.56 -33.00 8.13
N GLU A 325 -4.17 -32.35 9.23
CA GLU A 325 -5.00 -31.35 9.93
C GLU A 325 -5.22 -30.11 9.04
N ASP A 326 -4.17 -29.65 8.35
CA ASP A 326 -4.24 -28.52 7.42
C ASP A 326 -5.26 -28.80 6.29
N LYS A 327 -5.27 -30.03 5.76
CA LYS A 327 -6.23 -30.45 4.74
C LYS A 327 -7.66 -30.61 5.29
N ALA A 328 -7.78 -31.04 6.55
CA ALA A 328 -9.10 -31.11 7.19
C ALA A 328 -9.70 -29.71 7.41
N LEU A 329 -8.90 -28.73 7.82
CA LEU A 329 -9.32 -27.33 7.97
C LEU A 329 -9.67 -26.69 6.62
N GLU A 330 -8.97 -27.03 5.54
CA GLU A 330 -9.35 -26.63 4.17
C GLU A 330 -10.73 -27.17 3.78
N GLN A 331 -10.97 -28.45 4.04
CA GLN A 331 -12.27 -29.07 3.74
C GLN A 331 -13.39 -28.47 4.57
N ASP A 332 -13.15 -28.19 5.85
CA ASP A 332 -14.07 -27.51 6.73
C ASP A 332 -14.41 -26.11 6.21
N LEU A 333 -13.41 -25.34 5.80
CA LEU A 333 -13.61 -24.00 5.21
C LEU A 333 -14.46 -24.05 3.94
N LEU A 334 -14.16 -24.96 3.03
CA LEU A 334 -14.90 -25.13 1.76
C LEU A 334 -16.29 -25.76 1.94
N ALA A 335 -16.60 -26.34 3.10
CA ALA A 335 -17.92 -26.85 3.44
C ALA A 335 -18.78 -25.82 4.20
N ASP A 336 -18.20 -24.74 4.67
CA ASP A 336 -18.87 -23.70 5.45
C ASP A 336 -19.74 -22.83 4.54
N LYS A 337 -21.05 -23.02 4.59
CA LYS A 337 -22.01 -22.31 3.75
C LYS A 337 -22.02 -20.79 3.98
N LYS A 338 -21.73 -20.34 5.21
CA LYS A 338 -21.67 -18.92 5.53
C LYS A 338 -20.46 -18.27 4.88
N GLU A 339 -19.28 -18.87 5.04
CA GLU A 339 -18.04 -18.38 4.43
C GLU A 339 -18.13 -18.37 2.90
N LEU A 340 -18.71 -19.41 2.29
CA LEU A 340 -18.95 -19.47 0.85
C LEU A 340 -19.92 -18.40 0.36
N ALA A 341 -20.99 -18.12 1.10
CA ALA A 341 -21.96 -17.07 0.75
C ALA A 341 -21.34 -15.67 0.84
N GLU A 342 -20.55 -15.40 1.87
CA GLU A 342 -19.81 -14.16 2.02
C GLU A 342 -18.80 -14.00 0.88
N HIS A 343 -18.03 -15.04 0.57
CA HIS A 343 -17.06 -15.00 -0.52
C HIS A 343 -17.74 -14.76 -1.88
N LEU A 344 -18.90 -15.41 -2.14
CA LEU A 344 -19.65 -15.17 -3.37
C LEU A 344 -20.11 -13.72 -3.50
N MET A 345 -20.56 -13.10 -2.41
CA MET A 345 -20.93 -11.69 -2.38
C MET A 345 -19.74 -10.79 -2.76
N LEU A 346 -18.56 -11.06 -2.20
CA LEU A 346 -17.34 -10.31 -2.51
C LEU A 346 -16.83 -10.56 -3.93
N LEU A 347 -17.00 -11.78 -4.45
CA LEU A 347 -16.70 -12.11 -5.85
C LEU A 347 -17.61 -11.31 -6.81
N ASP A 348 -18.90 -11.26 -6.53
CA ASP A 348 -19.86 -10.48 -7.34
C ASP A 348 -19.57 -8.97 -7.25
N LEU A 349 -19.18 -8.47 -6.08
CA LEU A 349 -18.75 -7.08 -5.92
C LEU A 349 -17.50 -6.81 -6.76
N GLY A 350 -16.49 -7.70 -6.72
CA GLY A 350 -15.29 -7.58 -7.54
C GLY A 350 -15.58 -7.60 -9.05
N ARG A 351 -16.54 -8.44 -9.49
CA ARG A 351 -17.02 -8.44 -10.89
C ARG A 351 -17.68 -7.11 -11.27
N ASN A 352 -18.49 -6.55 -10.38
CA ASN A 352 -19.10 -5.24 -10.58
C ASN A 352 -18.03 -4.12 -10.65
N ASP A 353 -17.08 -4.14 -9.74
CA ASP A 353 -16.01 -3.12 -9.68
C ASP A 353 -15.15 -3.15 -10.96
N VAL A 354 -14.68 -4.32 -11.40
CA VAL A 354 -13.97 -4.48 -12.68
C VAL A 354 -14.85 -4.05 -13.85
N GLY A 355 -16.16 -4.40 -13.81
CA GLY A 355 -17.11 -4.09 -14.87
C GLY A 355 -17.34 -2.59 -15.09
N ARG A 356 -17.09 -1.74 -14.10
CA ARG A 356 -17.20 -0.27 -14.21
C ARG A 356 -16.17 0.34 -15.17
N VAL A 357 -15.06 -0.35 -15.40
CA VAL A 357 -13.93 0.18 -16.19
C VAL A 357 -13.47 -0.75 -17.32
N ALA A 358 -13.95 -1.97 -17.33
CA ALA A 358 -13.56 -2.97 -18.34
C ALA A 358 -14.42 -2.87 -19.62
N LYS A 359 -13.86 -3.32 -20.73
CA LYS A 359 -14.59 -3.53 -21.98
C LYS A 359 -15.72 -4.51 -21.77
N ILE A 360 -16.88 -4.24 -22.37
CA ILE A 360 -18.08 -5.11 -22.23
C ILE A 360 -17.75 -6.53 -22.70
N GLY A 361 -18.10 -7.51 -21.88
CA GLY A 361 -17.92 -8.95 -22.19
C GLY A 361 -16.53 -9.49 -21.87
N THR A 362 -15.59 -8.68 -21.33
CA THR A 362 -14.24 -9.14 -20.96
C THR A 362 -14.12 -9.53 -19.49
N VAL A 363 -15.06 -9.11 -18.63
CA VAL A 363 -15.03 -9.43 -17.19
C VAL A 363 -15.28 -10.92 -16.99
N ARG A 364 -14.33 -11.58 -16.35
CA ARG A 364 -14.42 -13.00 -16.02
C ARG A 364 -13.63 -13.33 -14.75
N PRO A 365 -14.08 -14.29 -13.96
CA PRO A 365 -13.22 -14.91 -12.97
C PRO A 365 -12.19 -15.80 -13.67
N THR A 366 -10.96 -15.82 -13.19
CA THR A 366 -9.89 -16.71 -13.66
C THR A 366 -9.56 -17.79 -12.64
N GLU A 367 -9.85 -17.50 -11.37
CA GLU A 367 -9.79 -18.43 -10.24
C GLU A 367 -11.02 -18.20 -9.38
N GLU A 368 -11.67 -19.29 -8.94
CA GLU A 368 -12.85 -19.23 -8.10
C GLU A 368 -12.72 -20.17 -6.91
N PHE A 369 -12.97 -19.65 -5.71
CA PHE A 369 -13.03 -20.42 -4.45
C PHE A 369 -11.79 -21.30 -4.20
N ILE A 370 -10.60 -20.83 -4.60
CA ILE A 370 -9.35 -21.55 -4.31
C ILE A 370 -8.89 -21.26 -2.89
N ILE A 371 -8.16 -22.21 -2.29
CA ILE A 371 -7.53 -22.00 -0.97
C ILE A 371 -6.10 -21.50 -1.15
N GLU A 372 -5.83 -20.31 -0.62
CA GLU A 372 -4.47 -19.82 -0.43
C GLU A 372 -4.02 -19.99 1.02
N ARG A 373 -2.80 -20.51 1.17
CA ARG A 373 -2.17 -20.76 2.46
C ARG A 373 -1.13 -19.72 2.74
N TYR A 374 -1.30 -19.04 3.89
CA TYR A 374 -0.34 -18.09 4.43
C TYR A 374 0.38 -18.72 5.64
N SER A 375 1.28 -17.99 6.27
CA SER A 375 2.08 -18.51 7.38
C SER A 375 1.26 -19.02 8.59
N HIS A 376 0.14 -18.36 8.89
CA HIS A 376 -0.67 -18.63 10.08
C HIS A 376 -2.13 -18.98 9.79
N VAL A 377 -2.60 -18.66 8.62
CA VAL A 377 -4.01 -18.83 8.20
C VAL A 377 -4.10 -19.31 6.76
N MET A 378 -5.27 -19.81 6.38
CA MET A 378 -5.68 -20.04 5.00
C MET A 378 -6.97 -19.28 4.71
N HIS A 379 -7.15 -18.87 3.46
CA HIS A 379 -8.32 -18.11 3.01
C HIS A 379 -8.91 -18.69 1.74
N ILE A 380 -10.20 -18.43 1.51
CA ILE A 380 -10.82 -18.60 0.19
C ILE A 380 -10.49 -17.36 -0.64
N VAL A 381 -10.01 -17.57 -1.86
CA VAL A 381 -9.61 -16.54 -2.78
C VAL A 381 -10.24 -16.77 -4.14
N SER A 382 -10.65 -15.69 -4.79
CA SER A 382 -11.03 -15.69 -6.19
C SER A 382 -10.28 -14.58 -6.92
N ASN A 383 -10.17 -14.69 -8.25
CA ASN A 383 -9.50 -13.68 -9.07
C ASN A 383 -10.42 -13.24 -10.19
N VAL A 384 -10.68 -11.95 -10.31
CA VAL A 384 -11.50 -11.35 -11.36
C VAL A 384 -10.63 -10.45 -12.22
N VAL A 385 -10.72 -10.64 -13.52
CA VAL A 385 -10.02 -9.82 -14.50
C VAL A 385 -10.98 -9.22 -15.52
N GLY A 386 -10.53 -8.13 -16.16
CA GLY A 386 -11.20 -7.50 -17.29
C GLY A 386 -10.21 -6.67 -18.09
N GLU A 387 -10.43 -6.53 -19.38
CA GLU A 387 -9.63 -5.64 -20.23
C GLU A 387 -10.08 -4.19 -20.02
N LEU A 388 -9.15 -3.30 -19.63
CA LEU A 388 -9.42 -1.88 -19.41
C LEU A 388 -9.98 -1.25 -20.68
N HIS A 389 -11.07 -0.46 -20.55
CA HIS A 389 -11.66 0.27 -21.67
C HIS A 389 -10.71 1.37 -22.14
N GLU A 390 -10.71 1.68 -23.44
CA GLU A 390 -9.78 2.64 -24.06
C GLU A 390 -9.92 4.07 -23.52
N ASP A 391 -11.13 4.44 -23.04
CA ASP A 391 -11.40 5.75 -22.41
C ASP A 391 -11.07 5.78 -20.91
N LYS A 392 -10.52 4.70 -20.35
CA LYS A 392 -10.21 4.56 -18.95
C LYS A 392 -8.72 4.42 -18.71
N ASP A 393 -8.27 4.91 -17.55
CA ASP A 393 -6.89 4.81 -17.12
C ASP A 393 -6.75 4.04 -15.78
N ALA A 394 -5.53 3.90 -15.30
CA ALA A 394 -5.25 3.23 -14.03
C ALA A 394 -5.89 3.94 -12.83
N LEU A 395 -6.08 5.26 -12.88
CA LEU A 395 -6.75 6.02 -11.81
C LEU A 395 -8.25 5.73 -11.80
N ASP A 396 -8.89 5.60 -12.98
CA ASP A 396 -10.28 5.17 -13.08
C ASP A 396 -10.46 3.76 -12.52
N ALA A 397 -9.52 2.84 -12.83
CA ALA A 397 -9.51 1.48 -12.29
C ALA A 397 -9.36 1.46 -10.76
N PHE A 398 -8.50 2.31 -10.20
CA PHE A 398 -8.34 2.49 -8.77
C PHE A 398 -9.67 2.84 -8.10
N PHE A 399 -10.35 3.88 -8.59
CA PHE A 399 -11.62 4.34 -8.00
C PHE A 399 -12.80 3.40 -8.27
N ALA A 400 -12.75 2.57 -9.29
CA ALA A 400 -13.74 1.53 -9.49
C ALA A 400 -13.72 0.46 -8.37
N GLY A 401 -12.52 0.08 -7.92
CA GLY A 401 -12.36 -0.90 -6.85
C GLY A 401 -12.36 -0.30 -5.44
N MET A 402 -12.09 1.01 -5.29
CA MET A 402 -11.98 1.66 -3.99
C MET A 402 -13.36 2.12 -3.46
N PRO A 403 -13.57 2.02 -2.12
CA PRO A 403 -12.88 1.10 -1.22
C PRO A 403 -13.25 -0.36 -1.49
N ALA A 404 -12.36 -1.27 -1.13
CA ALA A 404 -12.69 -2.70 -1.26
C ALA A 404 -13.91 -3.09 -0.42
N GLY A 405 -14.68 -4.08 -0.88
CA GLY A 405 -15.84 -4.59 -0.15
C GLY A 405 -15.50 -5.14 1.23
N THR A 406 -14.31 -5.73 1.36
CA THR A 406 -13.77 -6.28 2.62
C THR A 406 -13.51 -5.24 3.71
N VAL A 407 -13.52 -3.94 3.36
CA VAL A 407 -13.37 -2.82 4.31
C VAL A 407 -14.52 -1.81 4.27
N SER A 408 -15.49 -2.01 3.41
CA SER A 408 -16.68 -1.14 3.29
C SER A 408 -17.99 -1.90 3.50
N GLY A 409 -18.41 -2.69 2.56
CA GLY A 409 -19.62 -3.48 2.60
C GLY A 409 -20.37 -3.51 1.26
N ALA A 410 -21.59 -4.05 1.28
CA ALA A 410 -22.41 -4.21 0.09
C ALA A 410 -23.88 -3.89 0.39
N PRO A 411 -24.57 -3.06 -0.43
CA PRO A 411 -24.04 -2.23 -1.53
C PRO A 411 -23.05 -1.16 -1.08
N LYS A 412 -22.01 -0.91 -1.87
CA LYS A 412 -20.81 -0.14 -1.48
C LYS A 412 -21.11 1.28 -0.98
N VAL A 413 -21.85 2.09 -1.76
CA VAL A 413 -22.13 3.49 -1.42
C VAL A 413 -22.94 3.59 -0.11
N ARG A 414 -23.99 2.78 0.02
CA ARG A 414 -24.81 2.78 1.24
C ARG A 414 -24.00 2.33 2.47
N ALA A 415 -23.15 1.33 2.31
CA ALA A 415 -22.25 0.90 3.39
C ALA A 415 -21.31 2.03 3.82
N MET A 416 -20.76 2.82 2.89
CA MET A 416 -19.91 3.98 3.20
C MET A 416 -20.67 5.08 3.95
N GLU A 417 -21.93 5.38 3.57
CA GLU A 417 -22.78 6.33 4.31
C GLU A 417 -22.99 5.88 5.77
N ILE A 418 -23.26 4.58 5.96
CA ILE A 418 -23.44 3.99 7.30
C ILE A 418 -22.14 4.02 8.11
N ILE A 419 -21.00 3.78 7.47
CA ILE A 419 -19.69 3.89 8.10
C ILE A 419 -19.46 5.30 8.63
N ASP A 420 -19.73 6.33 7.82
CA ASP A 420 -19.61 7.73 8.24
C ASP A 420 -20.57 8.09 9.41
N GLU A 421 -21.72 7.45 9.46
CA GLU A 421 -22.68 7.64 10.57
C GLU A 421 -22.24 6.95 11.86
N LEU A 422 -21.65 5.75 11.76
CA LEU A 422 -21.32 4.93 12.92
C LEU A 422 -19.95 5.25 13.52
N GLU A 423 -18.96 5.62 12.70
CA GLU A 423 -17.60 5.89 13.15
C GLU A 423 -17.47 7.34 13.67
N PRO A 424 -16.74 7.55 14.79
CA PRO A 424 -16.62 8.87 15.39
C PRO A 424 -15.64 9.80 14.66
N GLU A 425 -14.79 9.28 13.79
CA GLU A 425 -13.66 9.97 13.16
C GLU A 425 -13.41 9.48 11.75
N LYS A 426 -12.79 10.32 10.91
CA LYS A 426 -12.31 9.93 9.59
C LYS A 426 -11.40 8.73 9.65
N ARG A 427 -11.50 7.85 8.64
CA ARG A 427 -10.62 6.69 8.47
C ARG A 427 -9.20 7.07 8.07
N GLY A 428 -9.04 8.18 7.34
CA GLY A 428 -7.76 8.58 6.79
C GLY A 428 -7.19 7.54 5.82
N ILE A 429 -6.03 6.98 6.14
CA ILE A 429 -5.35 6.00 5.26
C ILE A 429 -6.03 4.63 5.28
N TYR A 430 -6.63 4.22 6.41
CA TYR A 430 -7.24 2.89 6.56
C TYR A 430 -8.35 2.65 5.53
N GLY A 431 -8.28 1.54 4.81
CA GLY A 431 -9.23 1.17 3.78
C GLY A 431 -9.04 1.87 2.43
N GLY A 432 -8.05 2.76 2.33
CA GLY A 432 -7.56 3.31 1.06
C GLY A 432 -6.57 2.38 0.36
N GLY A 433 -5.87 2.88 -0.65
CA GLY A 433 -4.85 2.15 -1.41
C GLY A 433 -3.43 2.63 -1.12
N VAL A 434 -2.49 1.68 -1.03
CA VAL A 434 -1.05 1.94 -0.90
C VAL A 434 -0.31 1.19 -1.99
N GLY A 435 0.62 1.85 -2.68
CA GLY A 435 1.38 1.20 -3.73
C GLY A 435 1.97 2.19 -4.72
N TYR A 436 1.82 1.92 -6.01
CA TYR A 436 2.39 2.77 -7.05
C TYR A 436 1.58 2.80 -8.34
N PHE A 437 1.73 3.92 -9.04
CA PHE A 437 1.43 4.08 -10.46
C PHE A 437 2.76 4.09 -11.21
N SER A 438 2.96 3.13 -12.09
CA SER A 438 4.16 3.01 -12.93
C SER A 438 4.25 4.15 -13.95
N ALA A 439 5.45 4.59 -14.24
CA ALA A 439 5.72 5.46 -15.39
C ALA A 439 5.31 4.78 -16.71
N GLY A 440 5.33 3.45 -16.80
CA GLY A 440 4.83 2.67 -17.93
C GLY A 440 3.31 2.65 -18.08
N GLY A 441 2.56 3.10 -17.07
CA GLY A 441 1.08 3.15 -17.07
C GLY A 441 0.40 2.03 -16.31
N ASP A 442 1.15 1.05 -15.84
CA ASP A 442 0.65 0.02 -14.93
C ASP A 442 0.41 0.58 -13.52
N MET A 443 -0.33 -0.16 -12.71
CA MET A 443 -0.62 0.18 -11.32
C MET A 443 -0.65 -1.08 -10.47
N ASP A 444 -0.08 -1.01 -9.26
CA ASP A 444 -0.25 -2.04 -8.24
C ASP A 444 -0.53 -1.38 -6.88
N MET A 445 -1.78 -1.53 -6.41
CA MET A 445 -2.25 -0.96 -5.15
C MET A 445 -2.83 -2.04 -4.26
N CYS A 446 -2.34 -2.12 -3.02
CA CYS A 446 -2.95 -2.96 -1.99
C CYS A 446 -3.88 -2.13 -1.10
N ILE A 447 -4.79 -2.81 -0.40
CA ILE A 447 -5.64 -2.16 0.60
C ILE A 447 -4.79 -1.76 1.80
N ALA A 448 -4.98 -0.55 2.32
CA ALA A 448 -4.37 -0.12 3.57
C ALA A 448 -5.00 -0.84 4.78
N LEU A 449 -4.67 -2.12 4.92
CA LEU A 449 -5.02 -3.02 6.01
C LEU A 449 -3.78 -3.42 6.80
N ARG A 450 -3.96 -3.80 8.07
CA ARG A 450 -2.80 -4.17 8.90
C ARG A 450 -1.72 -3.09 8.81
N THR A 451 -2.17 -1.84 8.84
CA THR A 451 -1.39 -0.62 8.63
C THR A 451 -1.33 0.19 9.91
N ALA A 452 -0.14 0.65 10.22
CA ALA A 452 0.16 1.55 11.31
C ALA A 452 0.55 2.92 10.75
N ILE A 453 0.14 3.97 11.44
CA ILE A 453 0.63 5.33 11.22
C ILE A 453 1.45 5.69 12.47
N VAL A 454 2.66 6.20 12.25
CA VAL A 454 3.48 6.78 13.33
C VAL A 454 3.55 8.27 13.10
N GLN A 455 3.13 9.06 14.09
CA GLN A 455 3.17 10.52 14.07
C GLN A 455 3.36 11.02 15.50
N ASP A 456 4.24 11.98 15.72
CA ASP A 456 4.48 12.62 17.03
C ASP A 456 4.73 11.61 18.15
N GLN A 457 5.56 10.59 17.90
CA GLN A 457 5.86 9.47 18.82
C GLN A 457 4.63 8.68 19.28
N LYS A 458 3.56 8.72 18.50
CA LYS A 458 2.36 7.91 18.70
C LYS A 458 2.15 6.96 17.54
N LEU A 459 1.62 5.79 17.86
CA LEU A 459 1.24 4.74 16.93
C LEU A 459 -0.28 4.69 16.86
N TYR A 460 -0.80 4.77 15.65
CA TYR A 460 -2.22 4.63 15.34
C TYR A 460 -2.43 3.34 14.55
N ILE A 461 -3.37 2.52 15.01
CA ILE A 461 -3.72 1.23 14.40
C ILE A 461 -5.22 1.21 14.21
N GLN A 462 -5.71 0.87 13.00
CA GLN A 462 -7.14 0.77 12.73
C GLN A 462 -7.49 -0.62 12.20
N ALA A 463 -8.62 -1.15 12.66
CA ALA A 463 -9.16 -2.43 12.19
C ALA A 463 -10.68 -2.42 12.29
N GLY A 464 -11.32 -3.11 11.33
CA GLY A 464 -12.78 -3.29 11.25
C GLY A 464 -13.19 -4.77 11.23
N GLY A 465 -14.44 -5.04 11.61
CA GLY A 465 -15.12 -6.32 11.53
C GLY A 465 -16.31 -6.26 10.57
N GLY A 466 -16.55 -7.32 9.82
CA GLY A 466 -17.64 -7.42 8.86
C GLY A 466 -18.96 -7.80 9.54
N VAL A 467 -19.86 -6.83 9.69
CA VAL A 467 -21.18 -7.06 10.31
C VAL A 467 -22.17 -7.55 9.28
N VAL A 468 -22.75 -8.72 9.54
CA VAL A 468 -23.85 -9.35 8.79
C VAL A 468 -25.05 -9.62 9.73
N TYR A 469 -26.16 -10.13 9.17
CA TYR A 469 -27.40 -10.35 9.91
C TYR A 469 -27.22 -11.14 11.23
N ASP A 470 -26.42 -12.19 11.21
CA ASP A 470 -26.20 -13.10 12.34
C ASP A 470 -24.99 -12.71 13.23
N SER A 471 -24.36 -11.55 12.98
CA SER A 471 -23.20 -11.10 13.76
C SER A 471 -23.54 -10.94 15.24
N ASP A 472 -22.65 -11.42 16.11
CA ASP A 472 -22.67 -11.18 17.55
C ASP A 472 -21.83 -9.94 17.88
N PRO A 473 -22.37 -8.91 18.55
CA PRO A 473 -21.65 -7.65 18.78
C PRO A 473 -20.33 -7.80 19.54
N GLU A 474 -20.27 -8.72 20.52
CA GLU A 474 -19.06 -8.95 21.27
C GLU A 474 -18.00 -9.68 20.43
N ALA A 475 -18.42 -10.65 19.61
CA ALA A 475 -17.54 -11.36 18.70
C ALA A 475 -16.93 -10.38 17.67
N GLU A 476 -17.73 -9.49 17.07
CA GLU A 476 -17.26 -8.48 16.13
C GLU A 476 -16.28 -7.48 16.78
N TYR A 477 -16.58 -7.02 18.00
CA TYR A 477 -15.62 -6.21 18.77
C TYR A 477 -14.31 -6.94 18.97
N MET A 478 -14.34 -8.20 19.41
CA MET A 478 -13.14 -8.99 19.63
C MET A 478 -12.37 -9.28 18.35
N GLU A 479 -13.05 -9.41 17.21
CA GLU A 479 -12.41 -9.56 15.90
C GLU A 479 -11.53 -8.35 15.58
N THR A 480 -12.02 -7.13 15.79
CA THR A 480 -11.22 -5.91 15.57
C THR A 480 -9.99 -5.88 16.49
N VAL A 481 -10.15 -6.27 17.75
CA VAL A 481 -9.04 -6.39 18.71
C VAL A 481 -8.00 -7.40 18.20
N HIS A 482 -8.45 -8.58 17.74
CA HIS A 482 -7.56 -9.62 17.21
C HIS A 482 -6.81 -9.15 15.96
N LYS A 483 -7.50 -8.46 15.04
CA LYS A 483 -6.89 -7.89 13.82
C LYS A 483 -5.82 -6.84 14.14
N SER A 484 -5.97 -6.08 15.23
CA SER A 484 -4.97 -5.10 15.67
C SER A 484 -3.72 -5.74 16.30
N ASN A 485 -3.83 -6.97 16.82
CA ASN A 485 -2.79 -7.61 17.63
C ASN A 485 -1.48 -7.85 16.88
N ALA A 486 -1.51 -8.08 15.56
CA ALA A 486 -0.28 -8.29 14.79
C ALA A 486 0.64 -7.05 14.87
N ILE A 487 0.08 -5.85 14.65
CA ILE A 487 0.84 -4.60 14.73
C ILE A 487 1.22 -4.28 16.18
N ARG A 488 0.33 -4.52 17.16
CA ARG A 488 0.61 -4.30 18.58
C ARG A 488 1.78 -5.15 19.08
N ARG A 489 1.84 -6.43 18.69
CA ARG A 489 2.96 -7.32 19.00
C ARG A 489 4.24 -6.83 18.32
N ALA A 490 4.15 -6.44 17.06
CA ALA A 490 5.28 -5.88 16.33
C ALA A 490 5.79 -4.58 16.99
N ALA A 491 4.92 -3.72 17.50
CA ALA A 491 5.29 -2.51 18.23
C ALA A 491 6.03 -2.81 19.54
N ALA A 492 5.54 -3.79 20.31
CA ALA A 492 6.22 -4.24 21.53
C ALA A 492 7.61 -4.82 21.25
N ASP A 493 7.77 -5.56 20.14
CA ASP A 493 9.04 -6.19 19.74
C ASP A 493 9.98 -5.20 19.02
N ALA A 494 9.49 -4.05 18.57
CA ALA A 494 10.27 -3.07 17.79
C ALA A 494 11.51 -2.54 18.54
N ALA A 495 11.44 -2.44 19.88
CA ALA A 495 12.56 -2.02 20.71
C ALA A 495 13.81 -2.88 20.51
N ARG A 496 13.65 -4.15 20.12
CA ARG A 496 14.78 -5.05 19.83
C ARG A 496 15.60 -4.63 18.62
N PHE A 497 15.05 -3.78 17.74
CA PHE A 497 15.68 -3.36 16.49
C PHE A 497 16.28 -1.96 16.57
N THR A 498 16.35 -1.36 17.75
CA THR A 498 16.83 0.03 17.90
C THR A 498 18.30 0.15 18.23
N GLY A 499 18.98 -0.96 18.62
CA GLY A 499 20.35 -0.94 19.13
C GLY A 499 20.44 0.02 20.33
N ASP A 500 20.44 -0.46 21.55
CA ASP A 500 20.54 0.42 22.72
C ASP A 500 21.86 1.18 22.71
N GLY A 501 21.82 2.47 22.29
CA GLY A 501 22.87 3.43 22.54
C GLY A 501 22.97 3.87 24.00
N ASN A 502 22.52 3.03 24.95
CA ASN A 502 22.65 3.22 26.39
C ASN A 502 23.36 1.99 26.99
N ARG A 503 24.68 1.98 26.85
CA ARG A 503 25.61 1.38 27.81
C ARG A 503 26.44 2.48 28.46
#